data_5eb6117dd3e03e136005a872ceaf11ab
#
_entry.id   5eb6117dd3e03e136005a872ceaf11ab
#
_cell.length_a   1.000
_cell.length_b   1.000
_cell.length_c   1.000
_cell.angle_alpha   90.00
_cell.angle_beta   90.00
_cell.angle_gamma   90.00
#
_symmetry.space_group_name_H-M   'P 1'
#
loop_
_entity.id
_entity.type
_entity.pdbx_description
1 polymer ?
#
loop_
_entity_poly.entity_id
_entity_poly.type
_entity_poly.pdbx_seq_one_letter_code
_entity_poly.pdbx_strand_id
1 'polypeptide(L)'
;FKHDYREVYSIDTPPPTVNGKIHIGHIFSYSQAEMIARYKRLRGYNVFYPFGFDDNGLPSERLVEKEQKKKAHEIGRESFSKLCYETTNKYEEEFQDLFSKLGVSTDWSMCYKTVSSSTIKISQNSFLDLIEKGHCYHKESPALWCNECLTSIAQAELETKTIRTTFNYVNFKTVEDNEIFTIATTRPELLPAIVCVFVNPDDDKNNHLIGKTAHIPVIDVNVPIIGDEKVAIDKGTGIVMCCTFGDQTDIEWWKKYNLPLKYIFTDDGRIMDSVPNYGGLKIKEARKQIVDDLQVGGYIVKIEELEHEVQTHERCGSEVEYTVMKQWFIDIMSHKEDFLRIGNEINWYPTHMHNRYEEWVNNVAWDWCISRQRYFGVPFPVWYCKECGEPIFASKEQLPVNPLTDTPSIEKCHKCGCKEFIPESDVMDTWATSSVTPLINMKYGEKDNYESILKPMSLRS
;
A
#
# COMPACT_ATOMS: atom_id res chain seq x y z
N PHE A 1 -3.66 -15.33 32.40
CA PHE A 1 -3.22 -14.12 33.10
C PHE A 1 -4.27 -13.68 34.13
N LYS A 2 -3.85 -13.40 35.34
CA LYS A 2 -4.70 -12.81 36.39
C LYS A 2 -3.87 -11.78 37.12
N HIS A 3 -4.45 -10.63 37.44
CA HIS A 3 -3.78 -9.62 38.27
C HIS A 3 -3.48 -10.19 39.65
N ASP A 4 -2.23 -10.14 40.05
CA ASP A 4 -1.74 -10.48 41.38
C ASP A 4 -0.58 -9.53 41.77
N TYR A 5 0.12 -9.84 42.84
CA TYR A 5 1.21 -9.01 43.37
C TYR A 5 2.52 -9.09 42.62
N ARG A 6 2.63 -9.98 41.59
CA ARG A 6 3.86 -10.15 40.81
C ARG A 6 4.02 -9.03 39.80
N GLU A 7 5.27 -8.68 39.51
CA GLU A 7 5.59 -7.78 38.44
C GLU A 7 5.10 -8.35 37.09
N VAL A 8 4.42 -7.51 36.32
CA VAL A 8 3.90 -7.92 35.01
C VAL A 8 5.00 -7.85 33.95
N TYR A 9 5.08 -8.87 33.13
CA TYR A 9 5.86 -8.85 31.89
C TYR A 9 4.93 -9.09 30.71
N SER A 10 4.77 -8.07 29.87
CA SER A 10 3.86 -8.12 28.72
C SER A 10 4.60 -8.44 27.45
N ILE A 11 4.04 -9.32 26.61
CA ILE A 11 4.55 -9.67 25.29
C ILE A 11 3.44 -9.38 24.27
N ASP A 12 3.75 -8.61 23.24
CA ASP A 12 2.93 -8.47 22.05
C ASP A 12 3.68 -9.04 20.86
N THR A 13 3.01 -9.89 20.09
CA THR A 13 3.54 -10.46 18.84
C THR A 13 2.61 -10.10 17.71
N PRO A 14 3.13 -9.81 16.51
CA PRO A 14 2.26 -9.64 15.35
C PRO A 14 1.36 -10.88 15.23
N PRO A 15 0.04 -10.70 15.06
CA PRO A 15 -0.84 -11.84 14.87
C PRO A 15 -0.50 -12.56 13.56
N PRO A 16 -0.40 -13.91 13.54
CA PRO A 16 -0.15 -14.64 12.30
C PRO A 16 -1.28 -14.40 11.31
N THR A 17 -0.91 -14.10 10.06
CA THR A 17 -1.87 -13.93 8.98
C THR A 17 -2.52 -15.27 8.64
N VAL A 18 -3.86 -15.30 8.62
CA VAL A 18 -4.65 -16.50 8.32
C VAL A 18 -4.81 -16.64 6.81
N ASN A 19 -3.74 -17.08 6.13
CA ASN A 19 -3.69 -17.21 4.67
C ASN A 19 -3.44 -18.64 4.18
N GLY A 20 -3.65 -19.64 5.05
CA GLY A 20 -3.45 -21.06 4.78
C GLY A 20 -2.82 -21.79 5.94
N LYS A 21 -2.08 -22.87 5.64
CA LYS A 21 -1.46 -23.70 6.69
C LYS A 21 -0.24 -23.05 7.30
N ILE A 22 -0.04 -23.30 8.60
CA ILE A 22 1.19 -22.93 9.30
C ILE A 22 2.40 -23.59 8.64
N HIS A 23 3.48 -22.87 8.52
CA HIS A 23 4.78 -23.34 8.04
C HIS A 23 5.88 -23.11 9.08
N ILE A 24 7.06 -23.65 8.83
CA ILE A 24 8.20 -23.61 9.76
C ILE A 24 8.58 -22.19 10.20
N GLY A 25 8.38 -21.18 9.35
CA GLY A 25 8.62 -19.78 9.69
C GLY A 25 7.73 -19.29 10.84
N HIS A 26 6.45 -19.60 10.83
CA HIS A 26 5.55 -19.31 11.96
C HIS A 26 6.03 -20.00 13.24
N ILE A 27 6.34 -21.31 13.16
CA ILE A 27 6.83 -22.07 14.30
C ILE A 27 8.09 -21.44 14.88
N PHE A 28 9.06 -21.12 14.03
CA PHE A 28 10.31 -20.48 14.44
C PHE A 28 10.05 -19.13 15.13
N SER A 29 9.20 -18.30 14.55
CA SER A 29 8.90 -16.96 15.06
C SER A 29 8.26 -17.02 16.45
N TYR A 30 7.16 -17.76 16.60
CA TYR A 30 6.40 -17.80 17.86
C TYR A 30 7.10 -18.60 18.96
N SER A 31 7.92 -19.61 18.62
CA SER A 31 8.74 -20.34 19.59
C SER A 31 9.75 -19.44 20.30
N GLN A 32 10.28 -18.40 19.65
CA GLN A 32 11.20 -17.47 20.31
C GLN A 32 10.48 -16.62 21.36
N ALA A 33 9.26 -16.13 21.07
CA ALA A 33 8.45 -15.40 22.06
C ALA A 33 8.08 -16.31 23.23
N GLU A 34 7.74 -17.57 22.95
CA GLU A 34 7.41 -18.58 23.95
C GLU A 34 8.60 -18.87 24.90
N MET A 35 9.82 -18.94 24.37
CA MET A 35 11.01 -19.11 25.23
C MET A 35 11.16 -17.96 26.22
N ILE A 36 10.91 -16.73 25.79
CA ILE A 36 10.95 -15.55 26.65
C ILE A 36 9.83 -15.64 27.69
N ALA A 37 8.60 -15.96 27.27
CA ALA A 37 7.45 -16.09 28.15
C ALA A 37 7.70 -17.11 29.27
N ARG A 38 8.22 -18.31 28.92
CA ARG A 38 8.57 -19.33 29.90
C ARG A 38 9.68 -18.90 30.84
N TYR A 39 10.76 -18.31 30.31
CA TYR A 39 11.85 -17.80 31.12
C TYR A 39 11.35 -16.78 32.15
N LYS A 40 10.54 -15.82 31.72
CA LYS A 40 10.00 -14.79 32.62
C LYS A 40 9.07 -15.39 33.68
N ARG A 41 8.21 -16.36 33.36
CA ARG A 41 7.41 -17.09 34.35
C ARG A 41 8.27 -17.82 35.37
N LEU A 42 9.33 -18.49 34.94
CA LEU A 42 10.29 -19.14 35.84
C LEU A 42 11.03 -18.15 36.75
N ARG A 43 11.20 -16.91 36.29
CA ARG A 43 11.77 -15.81 37.08
C ARG A 43 10.76 -15.14 38.04
N GLY A 44 9.52 -15.60 38.07
CA GLY A 44 8.50 -15.12 38.98
C GLY A 44 7.61 -13.99 38.45
N TYR A 45 7.75 -13.60 37.19
CA TYR A 45 6.88 -12.60 36.59
C TYR A 45 5.46 -13.13 36.32
N ASN A 46 4.48 -12.23 36.39
CA ASN A 46 3.14 -12.47 35.88
C ASN A 46 3.13 -12.12 34.38
N VAL A 47 3.24 -13.14 33.51
CA VAL A 47 3.40 -12.91 32.07
C VAL A 47 2.04 -12.70 31.42
N PHE A 48 1.83 -11.52 30.85
CA PHE A 48 0.72 -11.17 29.97
C PHE A 48 1.14 -11.42 28.52
N TYR A 49 0.59 -12.46 27.91
CA TYR A 49 0.90 -12.88 26.53
C TYR A 49 -0.38 -13.33 25.83
N PRO A 50 -1.22 -12.40 25.36
CA PRO A 50 -2.36 -12.71 24.51
C PRO A 50 -1.88 -13.14 23.12
N PHE A 51 -2.72 -13.94 22.42
CA PHE A 51 -2.47 -14.37 21.06
C PHE A 51 -3.52 -13.78 20.13
N GLY A 52 -3.11 -13.35 18.93
CA GLY A 52 -4.02 -12.82 17.92
C GLY A 52 -4.00 -13.63 16.64
N PHE A 53 -5.04 -13.46 15.82
CA PHE A 53 -5.10 -13.93 14.45
C PHE A 53 -5.35 -12.72 13.53
N ASP A 54 -4.54 -12.60 12.47
CA ASP A 54 -4.73 -11.60 11.43
C ASP A 54 -5.47 -12.24 10.24
N ASP A 55 -6.77 -12.19 10.34
CA ASP A 55 -7.72 -12.68 9.35
C ASP A 55 -8.25 -11.56 8.43
N ASN A 56 -7.62 -10.39 8.47
CA ASN A 56 -8.00 -9.20 7.73
C ASN A 56 -7.45 -9.18 6.30
N GLY A 57 -8.24 -8.61 5.39
CA GLY A 57 -7.83 -8.08 4.09
C GLY A 57 -7.40 -9.11 3.05
N LEU A 58 -6.51 -8.66 2.16
CA LEU A 58 -6.11 -9.36 0.94
C LEU A 58 -5.60 -10.80 1.15
N PRO A 59 -4.78 -11.13 2.17
CA PRO A 59 -4.31 -12.51 2.33
C PRO A 59 -5.43 -13.52 2.52
N SER A 60 -6.43 -13.20 3.35
CA SER A 60 -7.60 -14.05 3.61
C SER A 60 -8.51 -14.14 2.39
N GLU A 61 -8.72 -13.03 1.67
CA GLU A 61 -9.48 -13.04 0.42
C GLU A 61 -8.83 -13.94 -0.64
N ARG A 62 -7.50 -13.85 -0.82
CA ARG A 62 -6.76 -14.71 -1.76
C ARG A 62 -6.86 -16.19 -1.40
N LEU A 63 -6.87 -16.53 -0.13
CA LEU A 63 -7.09 -17.90 0.32
C LEU A 63 -8.47 -18.40 -0.13
N VAL A 64 -9.52 -17.62 0.11
CA VAL A 64 -10.89 -17.96 -0.30
C VAL A 64 -11.03 -18.04 -1.81
N GLU A 65 -10.52 -17.07 -2.58
CA GLU A 65 -10.51 -17.12 -4.04
C GLU A 65 -9.87 -18.41 -4.57
N LYS A 66 -8.75 -18.81 -3.97
CA LYS A 66 -8.03 -20.04 -4.32
C LYS A 66 -8.85 -21.29 -4.01
N GLU A 67 -9.48 -21.37 -2.84
CA GLU A 67 -10.32 -22.51 -2.44
C GLU A 67 -11.60 -22.61 -3.29
N GLN A 68 -12.26 -21.47 -3.53
CA GLN A 68 -13.49 -21.41 -4.34
C GLN A 68 -13.22 -21.46 -5.84
N LYS A 69 -11.98 -21.24 -6.30
CA LYS A 69 -11.59 -21.09 -7.71
C LYS A 69 -12.41 -20.01 -8.45
N LYS A 70 -12.77 -18.95 -7.73
CA LYS A 70 -13.54 -17.80 -8.21
C LYS A 70 -12.99 -16.52 -7.61
N LYS A 71 -13.10 -15.43 -8.33
CA LYS A 71 -12.74 -14.10 -7.84
C LYS A 71 -13.85 -13.52 -6.95
N ALA A 72 -13.48 -12.64 -6.04
CA ALA A 72 -14.42 -12.01 -5.10
C ALA A 72 -15.62 -11.35 -5.80
N HIS A 73 -15.39 -10.65 -6.92
CA HIS A 73 -16.46 -9.97 -7.68
C HIS A 73 -17.46 -10.93 -8.35
N GLU A 74 -17.06 -12.18 -8.65
CA GLU A 74 -17.94 -13.21 -9.21
C GLU A 74 -18.90 -13.80 -8.16
N ILE A 75 -18.52 -13.73 -6.88
CA ILE A 75 -19.30 -14.25 -5.75
C ILE A 75 -20.22 -13.17 -5.18
N GLY A 76 -19.77 -11.91 -5.21
CA GLY A 76 -20.45 -10.77 -4.60
C GLY A 76 -20.04 -10.55 -3.13
N ARG A 77 -20.02 -9.27 -2.72
CA ARG A 77 -19.38 -8.81 -1.46
C ARG A 77 -19.90 -9.54 -0.22
N GLU A 78 -21.19 -9.61 -0.02
CA GLU A 78 -21.81 -10.20 1.18
C GLU A 78 -21.46 -11.69 1.32
N SER A 79 -21.72 -12.46 0.26
CA SER A 79 -21.44 -13.92 0.23
C SER A 79 -19.95 -14.19 0.36
N PHE A 80 -19.12 -13.37 -0.28
CA PHE A 80 -17.67 -13.52 -0.22
C PHE A 80 -17.13 -13.20 1.17
N SER A 81 -17.58 -12.12 1.83
CA SER A 81 -17.19 -11.78 3.19
C SER A 81 -17.56 -12.90 4.18
N LYS A 82 -18.74 -13.50 4.02
CA LYS A 82 -19.17 -14.66 4.83
C LYS A 82 -18.22 -15.85 4.64
N LEU A 83 -17.84 -16.17 3.41
CA LEU A 83 -16.88 -17.22 3.12
C LEU A 83 -15.49 -16.92 3.73
N CYS A 84 -15.07 -15.66 3.75
CA CYS A 84 -13.83 -15.27 4.42
C CYS A 84 -13.89 -15.58 5.91
N TYR A 85 -14.96 -15.18 6.62
CA TYR A 85 -15.14 -15.53 8.03
C TYR A 85 -15.15 -17.03 8.30
N GLU A 86 -15.85 -17.81 7.47
CA GLU A 86 -15.91 -19.27 7.63
C GLU A 86 -14.56 -19.93 7.40
N THR A 87 -13.82 -19.46 6.38
CA THR A 87 -12.51 -20.02 6.03
C THR A 87 -11.47 -19.64 7.09
N THR A 88 -11.39 -18.39 7.51
CA THR A 88 -10.43 -17.98 8.53
C THR A 88 -10.66 -18.69 9.85
N ASN A 89 -11.91 -18.80 10.32
CA ASN A 89 -12.25 -19.55 11.55
C ASN A 89 -11.73 -20.98 11.53
N LYS A 90 -11.86 -21.67 10.40
CA LYS A 90 -11.34 -23.05 10.25
C LYS A 90 -9.81 -23.10 10.42
N TYR A 91 -9.09 -22.19 9.77
CA TYR A 91 -7.63 -22.19 9.85
C TYR A 91 -7.11 -21.72 11.22
N GLU A 92 -7.81 -20.83 11.90
CA GLU A 92 -7.49 -20.42 13.27
C GLU A 92 -7.56 -21.60 14.25
N GLU A 93 -8.58 -22.47 14.12
CA GLU A 93 -8.66 -23.70 14.91
C GLU A 93 -7.47 -24.63 14.64
N GLU A 94 -7.06 -24.79 13.37
CA GLU A 94 -5.86 -25.56 13.00
C GLU A 94 -4.58 -24.92 13.60
N PHE A 95 -4.47 -23.59 13.59
CA PHE A 95 -3.36 -22.84 14.17
C PHE A 95 -3.30 -23.04 15.69
N GLN A 96 -4.43 -22.87 16.37
CA GLN A 96 -4.52 -23.06 17.82
C GLN A 96 -4.15 -24.47 18.23
N ASP A 97 -4.64 -25.48 17.51
CA ASP A 97 -4.30 -26.89 17.78
C ASP A 97 -2.79 -27.14 17.64
N LEU A 98 -2.19 -26.65 16.54
CA LEU A 98 -0.76 -26.83 16.30
C LEU A 98 0.11 -26.11 17.33
N PHE A 99 -0.19 -24.84 17.62
CA PHE A 99 0.56 -24.08 18.63
C PHE A 99 0.39 -24.65 20.04
N SER A 100 -0.78 -25.18 20.36
CA SER A 100 -1.01 -25.91 21.62
C SER A 100 -0.16 -27.17 21.70
N LYS A 101 -0.05 -27.95 20.62
CA LYS A 101 0.82 -29.14 20.53
C LYS A 101 2.31 -28.79 20.63
N LEU A 102 2.72 -27.66 20.10
CA LEU A 102 4.08 -27.12 20.26
C LEU A 102 4.36 -26.64 21.69
N GLY A 103 3.32 -26.49 22.50
CA GLY A 103 3.41 -26.06 23.87
C GLY A 103 3.53 -24.54 24.01
N VAL A 104 3.04 -23.76 23.04
CA VAL A 104 2.92 -22.29 23.20
C VAL A 104 1.98 -22.01 24.38
N SER A 105 2.50 -21.35 25.41
CA SER A 105 1.86 -21.20 26.71
C SER A 105 1.08 -19.90 26.86
N THR A 106 0.55 -19.38 25.75
CA THR A 106 -0.38 -18.27 25.76
C THR A 106 -1.70 -18.63 26.44
N ASP A 107 -2.42 -17.64 26.90
CA ASP A 107 -3.78 -17.84 27.43
C ASP A 107 -4.78 -17.75 26.27
N TRP A 108 -5.21 -18.89 25.76
CA TRP A 108 -6.14 -18.98 24.63
C TRP A 108 -7.51 -18.32 24.91
N SER A 109 -7.88 -18.12 26.18
CA SER A 109 -9.09 -17.38 26.53
C SER A 109 -8.97 -15.86 26.26
N MET A 110 -7.75 -15.39 26.04
CA MET A 110 -7.42 -14.00 25.71
C MET A 110 -7.14 -13.80 24.23
N CYS A 111 -7.54 -14.77 23.39
CA CYS A 111 -7.33 -14.68 21.97
C CYS A 111 -8.17 -13.56 21.32
N TYR A 112 -7.60 -12.87 20.32
CA TYR A 112 -8.33 -11.86 19.56
C TYR A 112 -8.22 -12.14 18.05
N LYS A 113 -9.16 -11.56 17.29
CA LYS A 113 -9.20 -11.62 15.82
C LYS A 113 -9.25 -10.19 15.30
N THR A 114 -8.48 -9.89 14.27
CA THR A 114 -8.40 -8.52 13.72
C THR A 114 -9.72 -8.02 13.14
N VAL A 115 -10.63 -8.92 12.74
CA VAL A 115 -11.98 -8.59 12.24
C VAL A 115 -13.10 -8.88 13.23
N SER A 116 -12.80 -9.09 14.52
CA SER A 116 -13.87 -9.17 15.53
C SER A 116 -14.52 -7.80 15.77
N SER A 117 -15.79 -7.78 16.17
CA SER A 117 -16.52 -6.53 16.46
C SER A 117 -15.76 -5.60 17.43
N SER A 118 -15.17 -6.17 18.49
CA SER A 118 -14.38 -5.39 19.45
C SER A 118 -13.10 -4.80 18.85
N THR A 119 -12.43 -5.54 17.98
CA THR A 119 -11.19 -5.12 17.33
C THR A 119 -11.47 -4.09 16.23
N ILE A 120 -12.52 -4.30 15.44
CA ILE A 120 -13.01 -3.31 14.46
C ILE A 120 -13.28 -1.98 15.16
N LYS A 121 -13.98 -2.01 16.31
CA LYS A 121 -14.23 -0.80 17.10
C LYS A 121 -12.95 -0.07 17.50
N ILE A 122 -11.93 -0.79 17.94
CA ILE A 122 -10.64 -0.20 18.35
C ILE A 122 -9.92 0.40 17.15
N SER A 123 -9.86 -0.31 16.02
CA SER A 123 -9.21 0.18 14.79
C SER A 123 -9.92 1.42 14.24
N GLN A 124 -11.25 1.41 14.21
CA GLN A 124 -12.05 2.55 13.79
C GLN A 124 -11.90 3.75 14.73
N ASN A 125 -11.85 3.52 16.06
CA ASN A 125 -11.61 4.59 17.02
C ASN A 125 -10.21 5.18 16.84
N SER A 126 -9.18 4.34 16.62
CA SER A 126 -7.82 4.81 16.32
C SER A 126 -7.77 5.67 15.06
N PHE A 127 -8.47 5.28 14.01
CA PHE A 127 -8.60 6.09 12.80
C PHE A 127 -9.24 7.46 13.09
N LEU A 128 -10.34 7.49 13.83
CA LEU A 128 -11.00 8.76 14.20
C LEU A 128 -10.10 9.64 15.07
N ASP A 129 -9.33 9.05 15.99
CA ASP A 129 -8.36 9.79 16.81
C ASP A 129 -7.24 10.42 15.94
N LEU A 130 -6.78 9.72 14.89
CA LEU A 130 -5.81 10.27 13.94
C LEU A 130 -6.40 11.42 13.12
N ILE A 131 -7.67 11.32 12.70
CA ILE A 131 -8.39 12.42 12.02
C ILE A 131 -8.50 13.63 12.94
N GLU A 132 -8.96 13.45 14.18
CA GLU A 132 -9.10 14.54 15.17
C GLU A 132 -7.76 15.25 15.45
N LYS A 133 -6.65 14.52 15.41
CA LYS A 133 -5.29 15.06 15.61
C LYS A 133 -4.67 15.65 14.33
N GLY A 134 -5.33 15.51 13.18
CA GLY A 134 -4.81 15.98 11.89
C GLY A 134 -3.69 15.11 11.30
N HIS A 135 -3.50 13.88 11.81
CA HIS A 135 -2.48 12.94 11.31
C HIS A 135 -3.00 11.97 10.24
N CYS A 136 -4.29 12.04 9.91
CA CYS A 136 -4.87 11.27 8.82
C CYS A 136 -5.74 12.18 7.95
N TYR A 137 -5.66 12.01 6.63
CA TYR A 137 -6.32 12.88 5.67
C TYR A 137 -6.78 12.11 4.43
N HIS A 138 -7.80 12.64 3.75
CA HIS A 138 -8.34 12.10 2.50
C HIS A 138 -7.94 12.98 1.34
N LYS A 139 -7.22 12.45 0.36
CA LYS A 139 -6.68 13.21 -0.75
C LYS A 139 -6.66 12.39 -2.03
N GLU A 140 -6.89 13.06 -3.14
CA GLU A 140 -6.56 12.54 -4.47
C GLU A 140 -5.05 12.65 -4.67
N SER A 141 -4.39 11.52 -4.80
CA SER A 141 -2.93 11.45 -4.91
C SER A 141 -2.52 10.23 -5.72
N PRO A 142 -1.35 10.28 -6.39
CA PRO A 142 -0.74 9.08 -6.93
C PRO A 142 -0.49 8.06 -5.82
N ALA A 143 -0.86 6.82 -6.08
CA ALA A 143 -0.65 5.69 -5.19
C ALA A 143 -0.22 4.46 -6.00
N LEU A 144 0.54 3.59 -5.37
CA LEU A 144 0.91 2.30 -5.95
C LEU A 144 -0.33 1.42 -6.12
N TRP A 145 -0.44 0.78 -7.27
CA TRP A 145 -1.59 -0.03 -7.66
C TRP A 145 -1.18 -1.40 -8.18
N CYS A 146 -1.87 -2.42 -7.74
CA CYS A 146 -1.72 -3.78 -8.26
C CYS A 146 -2.88 -4.15 -9.18
N ASN A 147 -2.62 -4.25 -10.49
CA ASN A 147 -3.62 -4.59 -11.49
C ASN A 147 -4.15 -6.04 -11.39
N GLU A 148 -3.43 -6.93 -10.75
CA GLU A 148 -3.87 -8.32 -10.51
C GLU A 148 -4.76 -8.43 -9.27
N CYS A 149 -4.43 -7.68 -8.21
CA CYS A 149 -5.19 -7.67 -6.97
C CYS A 149 -6.32 -6.63 -6.96
N LEU A 150 -6.30 -5.69 -7.91
CA LEU A 150 -7.27 -4.59 -8.06
C LEU A 150 -7.36 -3.75 -6.77
N THR A 151 -6.22 -3.35 -6.25
CA THR A 151 -6.14 -2.55 -5.02
C THR A 151 -4.87 -1.73 -4.96
N SER A 152 -4.92 -0.62 -4.24
CA SER A 152 -3.73 0.11 -3.82
C SER A 152 -2.91 -0.70 -2.82
N ILE A 153 -1.61 -0.45 -2.80
CA ILE A 153 -0.65 -1.13 -1.92
C ILE A 153 0.25 -0.11 -1.24
N ALA A 154 0.81 -0.48 -0.09
CA ALA A 154 1.77 0.34 0.62
C ALA A 154 3.19 0.08 0.14
N GLN A 155 4.12 1.01 0.42
CA GLN A 155 5.54 0.83 0.10
C GLN A 155 6.13 -0.42 0.74
N ALA A 156 5.67 -0.79 1.93
CA ALA A 156 6.11 -1.99 2.65
C ALA A 156 5.72 -3.31 1.97
N GLU A 157 4.77 -3.29 1.02
CA GLU A 157 4.29 -4.45 0.27
C GLU A 157 5.02 -4.63 -1.08
N LEU A 158 6.07 -3.85 -1.32
CA LEU A 158 6.87 -3.93 -2.54
C LEU A 158 8.04 -4.91 -2.38
N GLU A 159 8.25 -5.70 -3.42
CA GLU A 159 9.47 -6.47 -3.65
C GLU A 159 10.15 -6.01 -4.94
N THR A 160 11.47 -6.01 -4.95
CA THR A 160 12.26 -5.75 -6.15
C THR A 160 12.57 -7.07 -6.86
N LYS A 161 12.29 -7.15 -8.16
CA LYS A 161 12.65 -8.28 -9.01
C LYS A 161 13.45 -7.83 -10.21
N THR A 162 14.51 -8.56 -10.53
CA THR A 162 15.23 -8.38 -11.77
C THR A 162 14.51 -9.11 -12.90
N ILE A 163 14.15 -8.41 -13.94
CA ILE A 163 13.53 -8.96 -15.15
C ILE A 163 14.39 -8.65 -16.38
N ARG A 164 14.27 -9.50 -17.41
CA ARG A 164 14.82 -9.18 -18.72
C ARG A 164 13.80 -8.36 -19.50
N THR A 165 14.23 -7.23 -20.03
CA THR A 165 13.44 -6.29 -20.81
C THR A 165 14.27 -5.73 -21.96
N THR A 166 13.65 -4.86 -22.76
CA THR A 166 14.34 -4.17 -23.86
C THR A 166 14.39 -2.67 -23.61
N PHE A 167 15.54 -2.09 -23.90
CA PHE A 167 15.71 -0.65 -23.96
C PHE A 167 15.51 -0.24 -25.43
N ASN A 168 14.42 0.48 -25.71
CA ASN A 168 14.02 0.87 -27.04
C ASN A 168 14.48 2.31 -27.29
N TYR A 169 15.35 2.50 -28.28
CA TYR A 169 15.86 3.80 -28.70
C TYR A 169 14.96 4.34 -29.82
N VAL A 170 14.20 5.37 -29.51
CA VAL A 170 13.14 5.92 -30.37
C VAL A 170 13.49 7.33 -30.82
N ASN A 171 13.45 7.61 -32.11
CA ASN A 171 13.61 8.93 -32.67
C ASN A 171 12.34 9.77 -32.53
N PHE A 172 12.50 10.89 -31.84
CA PHE A 172 11.55 11.98 -31.80
C PHE A 172 12.04 13.12 -32.68
N LYS A 173 11.22 14.10 -32.96
CA LYS A 173 11.63 15.32 -33.67
C LYS A 173 11.10 16.56 -32.98
N THR A 174 11.81 17.67 -33.10
CA THR A 174 11.33 18.96 -32.69
C THR A 174 10.31 19.51 -33.70
N VAL A 175 9.32 20.26 -33.23
CA VAL A 175 8.30 20.89 -34.08
C VAL A 175 8.88 22.10 -34.81
N GLU A 176 9.77 22.85 -34.17
CA GLU A 176 10.29 24.13 -34.63
C GLU A 176 11.20 23.99 -35.87
N ASP A 177 12.08 23.03 -35.87
CA ASP A 177 13.14 22.88 -36.88
C ASP A 177 13.29 21.45 -37.44
N ASN A 178 12.41 20.54 -37.02
CA ASN A 178 12.46 19.09 -37.39
C ASN A 178 13.78 18.40 -37.02
N GLU A 179 14.48 18.89 -36.02
CA GLU A 179 15.67 18.24 -35.50
C GLU A 179 15.32 16.90 -34.88
N ILE A 180 16.06 15.84 -35.26
CA ILE A 180 15.84 14.48 -34.74
C ILE A 180 16.70 14.29 -33.51
N PHE A 181 16.08 13.85 -32.40
CA PHE A 181 16.75 13.40 -31.20
C PHE A 181 16.21 12.05 -30.73
N THR A 182 17.01 11.29 -30.03
CA THR A 182 16.68 9.92 -29.62
C THR A 182 16.43 9.86 -28.13
N ILE A 183 15.32 9.24 -27.72
CA ILE A 183 15.08 8.85 -26.34
C ILE A 183 15.23 7.33 -26.19
N ALA A 184 15.54 6.88 -24.99
CA ALA A 184 15.62 5.46 -24.65
C ALA A 184 14.62 5.12 -23.56
N THR A 185 13.76 4.13 -23.80
CA THR A 185 12.72 3.73 -22.83
C THR A 185 12.59 2.22 -22.71
N THR A 186 12.36 1.75 -21.47
CA THR A 186 11.97 0.37 -21.16
C THR A 186 10.45 0.19 -21.18
N ARG A 187 9.70 1.31 -21.22
CA ARG A 187 8.24 1.36 -21.11
C ARG A 187 7.58 2.10 -22.29
N PRO A 188 7.70 1.60 -23.52
CA PRO A 188 7.09 2.24 -24.70
C PRO A 188 5.57 2.33 -24.61
N GLU A 189 4.89 1.48 -23.83
CA GLU A 189 3.45 1.56 -23.57
C GLU A 189 3.01 2.85 -22.91
N LEU A 190 3.94 3.59 -22.30
CA LEU A 190 3.66 4.91 -21.70
C LEU A 190 3.73 6.07 -22.68
N LEU A 191 4.14 5.87 -23.93
CA LEU A 191 4.15 6.93 -24.94
C LEU A 191 2.82 7.70 -25.04
N PRO A 192 1.64 7.04 -24.95
CA PRO A 192 0.37 7.76 -24.94
C PRO A 192 0.17 8.66 -23.72
N ALA A 193 0.86 8.40 -22.60
CA ALA A 193 0.78 9.17 -21.37
C ALA A 193 1.82 10.29 -21.25
N ILE A 194 2.66 10.47 -22.28
CA ILE A 194 3.72 11.48 -22.23
C ILE A 194 3.14 12.88 -22.11
N VAL A 195 3.74 13.68 -21.22
CA VAL A 195 3.34 15.07 -20.96
C VAL A 195 4.50 16.07 -21.11
N CYS A 196 5.74 15.57 -21.06
CA CYS A 196 6.94 16.39 -21.15
C CYS A 196 8.15 15.54 -21.54
N VAL A 197 9.17 16.15 -22.08
CA VAL A 197 10.53 15.59 -22.21
C VAL A 197 11.47 16.42 -21.35
N PHE A 198 12.35 15.75 -20.60
CA PHE A 198 13.35 16.40 -19.77
C PHE A 198 14.75 16.21 -20.29
N VAL A 199 15.57 17.25 -20.16
CA VAL A 199 16.99 17.32 -20.52
C VAL A 199 17.74 17.99 -19.38
N ASN A 200 18.94 17.51 -19.06
CA ASN A 200 19.76 18.18 -18.08
C ASN A 200 20.35 19.48 -18.66
N PRO A 201 20.20 20.64 -17.99
CA PRO A 201 20.76 21.91 -18.48
C PRO A 201 22.30 21.89 -18.65
N ASP A 202 22.98 21.04 -17.90
CA ASP A 202 24.44 20.87 -17.98
C ASP A 202 24.90 19.85 -19.03
N ASP A 203 23.97 19.27 -19.78
CA ASP A 203 24.28 18.36 -20.91
C ASP A 203 24.56 19.18 -22.17
N ASP A 204 25.83 19.48 -22.43
CA ASP A 204 26.26 20.24 -23.61
C ASP A 204 25.78 19.66 -24.96
N LYS A 205 25.47 18.35 -24.98
CA LYS A 205 25.00 17.68 -26.19
C LYS A 205 23.52 17.97 -26.48
N ASN A 206 22.70 18.03 -25.42
CA ASN A 206 21.24 18.03 -25.57
C ASN A 206 20.58 19.30 -25.03
N ASN A 207 21.27 20.17 -24.29
CA ASN A 207 20.71 21.36 -23.63
C ASN A 207 20.06 22.36 -24.63
N HIS A 208 20.50 22.37 -25.89
CA HIS A 208 19.94 23.20 -26.95
C HIS A 208 18.50 22.81 -27.35
N LEU A 209 18.02 21.65 -26.91
CA LEU A 209 16.63 21.22 -27.10
C LEU A 209 15.68 21.86 -26.09
N ILE A 210 16.19 22.38 -24.97
CA ILE A 210 15.37 22.98 -23.91
C ILE A 210 14.60 24.21 -24.45
N GLY A 211 13.30 24.24 -24.18
CA GLY A 211 12.39 25.29 -24.67
C GLY A 211 11.76 25.01 -26.01
N LYS A 212 12.20 23.95 -26.73
CA LYS A 212 11.55 23.46 -27.95
C LYS A 212 10.38 22.52 -27.61
N THR A 213 9.64 22.12 -28.64
CA THR A 213 8.49 21.19 -28.56
C THR A 213 8.86 19.86 -29.21
N ALA A 214 8.72 18.78 -28.50
CA ALA A 214 8.91 17.41 -29.01
C ALA A 214 7.62 16.90 -29.67
N HIS A 215 7.71 16.38 -30.88
CA HIS A 215 6.66 15.62 -31.54
C HIS A 215 6.89 14.11 -31.31
N ILE A 216 5.87 13.45 -30.78
CA ILE A 216 5.93 12.04 -30.38
C ILE A 216 5.40 11.19 -31.53
N PRO A 217 6.23 10.28 -32.11
CA PRO A 217 5.81 9.45 -33.23
C PRO A 217 4.72 8.46 -32.84
N VAL A 218 3.93 8.00 -33.79
CA VAL A 218 2.86 6.99 -33.65
C VAL A 218 1.66 7.51 -32.84
N ILE A 219 1.89 8.26 -31.76
CA ILE A 219 0.84 8.86 -30.93
C ILE A 219 0.38 10.22 -31.50
N ASP A 220 1.21 10.86 -32.28
CA ASP A 220 0.95 12.17 -32.94
C ASP A 220 0.57 13.28 -31.98
N VAL A 221 1.33 13.42 -30.90
CA VAL A 221 1.15 14.49 -29.90
C VAL A 221 2.42 15.33 -29.76
N ASN A 222 2.25 16.56 -29.33
CA ASN A 222 3.34 17.51 -29.06
C ASN A 222 3.44 17.80 -27.59
N VAL A 223 4.67 17.78 -27.02
CA VAL A 223 4.92 18.07 -25.60
C VAL A 223 6.13 18.99 -25.45
N PRO A 224 6.21 19.81 -24.38
CA PRO A 224 7.36 20.68 -24.15
C PRO A 224 8.62 19.90 -23.79
N ILE A 225 9.79 20.47 -24.12
CA ILE A 225 11.10 20.02 -23.63
C ILE A 225 11.57 20.98 -22.54
N ILE A 226 11.75 20.48 -21.32
CA ILE A 226 12.08 21.25 -20.14
C ILE A 226 13.44 20.84 -19.56
N GLY A 227 14.17 21.80 -18.99
CA GLY A 227 15.43 21.51 -18.30
C GLY A 227 15.21 21.09 -16.86
N ASP A 228 15.86 20.00 -16.41
CA ASP A 228 15.92 19.59 -15.00
C ASP A 228 17.24 18.89 -14.66
N GLU A 229 17.90 19.32 -13.58
CA GLU A 229 19.19 18.81 -13.12
C GLU A 229 19.14 17.34 -12.64
N LYS A 230 17.97 16.79 -12.35
CA LYS A 230 17.79 15.37 -11.96
C LYS A 230 17.97 14.40 -13.12
N VAL A 231 17.96 14.87 -14.36
CA VAL A 231 18.20 14.00 -15.52
C VAL A 231 19.65 13.55 -15.51
N ALA A 232 19.88 12.24 -15.47
CA ALA A 232 21.21 11.65 -15.55
C ALA A 232 21.75 11.74 -17.00
N ILE A 233 22.81 12.51 -17.19
CA ILE A 233 23.40 12.79 -18.52
C ILE A 233 23.97 11.51 -19.18
N ASP A 234 24.48 10.61 -18.38
CA ASP A 234 25.14 9.36 -18.78
C ASP A 234 24.20 8.14 -18.89
N LYS A 235 22.93 8.30 -18.53
CA LYS A 235 21.94 7.23 -18.62
C LYS A 235 21.15 7.29 -19.92
N GLY A 236 21.20 6.21 -20.71
CA GLY A 236 20.48 6.11 -21.99
C GLY A 236 21.02 7.13 -23.00
N THR A 237 20.20 8.13 -23.36
CA THR A 237 20.57 9.21 -24.30
C THR A 237 20.77 10.56 -23.59
N GLY A 238 20.62 10.64 -22.27
CA GLY A 238 20.58 11.90 -21.53
C GLY A 238 19.26 12.67 -21.67
N ILE A 239 18.28 12.08 -22.36
CA ILE A 239 16.96 12.66 -22.59
C ILE A 239 15.90 11.71 -22.06
N VAL A 240 14.99 12.21 -21.23
CA VAL A 240 13.98 11.39 -20.52
C VAL A 240 12.57 11.85 -20.88
N MET A 241 11.73 10.91 -21.30
CA MET A 241 10.29 11.17 -21.41
C MET A 241 9.66 11.13 -20.01
N CYS A 242 8.87 12.13 -19.67
CA CYS A 242 8.02 12.13 -18.50
C CYS A 242 6.61 11.74 -18.90
N CYS A 243 6.18 10.62 -18.35
CA CYS A 243 4.81 10.12 -18.53
C CYS A 243 4.12 10.26 -17.19
N THR A 244 2.89 10.73 -17.17
CA THR A 244 2.20 10.88 -15.89
C THR A 244 2.21 9.53 -15.15
N PHE A 245 3.12 9.43 -14.17
CA PHE A 245 3.39 8.31 -13.27
C PHE A 245 3.98 7.04 -13.90
N GLY A 246 5.02 7.19 -14.70
CA GLY A 246 5.86 6.05 -15.10
C GLY A 246 6.71 5.51 -13.94
N ASP A 247 7.21 6.42 -13.09
CA ASP A 247 7.96 6.12 -11.88
C ASP A 247 7.84 7.25 -10.83
N GLN A 248 8.61 7.15 -9.75
CA GLN A 248 8.63 8.15 -8.68
C GLN A 248 9.16 9.52 -9.17
N THR A 249 10.14 9.51 -10.06
CA THR A 249 10.73 10.76 -10.61
C THR A 249 9.68 11.52 -11.43
N ASP A 250 8.86 10.82 -12.19
CA ASP A 250 7.75 11.40 -12.94
C ASP A 250 6.75 12.11 -12.01
N ILE A 251 6.46 11.52 -10.83
CA ILE A 251 5.57 12.12 -9.83
C ILE A 251 6.18 13.40 -9.25
N GLU A 252 7.49 13.40 -8.99
CA GLU A 252 8.19 14.58 -8.48
C GLU A 252 8.19 15.72 -9.50
N TRP A 253 8.47 15.42 -10.77
CA TRP A 253 8.40 16.39 -11.86
C TRP A 253 6.97 16.89 -12.10
N TRP A 254 5.99 15.99 -12.06
CA TRP A 254 4.57 16.38 -12.16
C TRP A 254 4.20 17.43 -11.12
N LYS A 255 4.59 17.22 -9.85
CA LYS A 255 4.37 18.18 -8.76
C LYS A 255 5.18 19.48 -8.95
N LYS A 256 6.48 19.36 -9.27
CA LYS A 256 7.41 20.50 -9.40
C LYS A 256 7.00 21.46 -10.52
N TYR A 257 6.62 20.93 -11.65
CA TYR A 257 6.30 21.69 -12.87
C TYR A 257 4.81 21.84 -13.11
N ASN A 258 3.96 21.36 -12.21
CA ASN A 258 2.49 21.36 -12.35
C ASN A 258 2.05 20.82 -13.73
N LEU A 259 2.61 19.66 -14.12
CA LEU A 259 2.33 19.05 -15.41
C LEU A 259 0.88 18.53 -15.48
N PRO A 260 0.29 18.44 -16.68
CA PRO A 260 -1.05 17.88 -16.82
C PRO A 260 -1.09 16.41 -16.40
N LEU A 261 -2.23 15.97 -15.87
CA LEU A 261 -2.49 14.59 -15.58
C LEU A 261 -3.03 13.88 -16.82
N LYS A 262 -2.31 12.88 -17.33
CA LYS A 262 -2.72 12.07 -18.49
C LYS A 262 -2.65 10.58 -18.14
N TYR A 263 -3.71 10.11 -17.51
CA TYR A 263 -3.84 8.72 -17.10
C TYR A 263 -4.41 7.88 -18.26
N ILE A 264 -3.81 6.71 -18.51
CA ILE A 264 -4.13 5.88 -19.68
C ILE A 264 -4.44 4.41 -19.34
N PHE A 265 -4.36 4.02 -18.08
CA PHE A 265 -4.60 2.63 -17.68
C PHE A 265 -5.97 2.49 -16.99
N THR A 266 -6.59 1.34 -17.19
CA THR A 266 -7.71 0.89 -16.37
C THR A 266 -7.21 0.15 -15.13
N ASP A 267 -8.05 0.01 -14.11
CA ASP A 267 -7.67 -0.65 -12.85
C ASP A 267 -7.20 -2.10 -13.06
N ASP A 268 -7.70 -2.79 -14.10
CA ASP A 268 -7.30 -4.16 -14.46
C ASP A 268 -6.08 -4.22 -15.41
N GLY A 269 -5.35 -3.11 -15.58
CA GLY A 269 -4.10 -3.05 -16.34
C GLY A 269 -4.28 -3.16 -17.86
N ARG A 270 -5.31 -2.50 -18.37
CA ARG A 270 -5.51 -2.29 -19.82
C ARG A 270 -5.31 -0.83 -20.18
N ILE A 271 -5.00 -0.60 -21.44
CA ILE A 271 -5.04 0.75 -22.00
C ILE A 271 -6.51 1.21 -22.07
N MET A 272 -6.80 2.44 -21.66
CA MET A 272 -8.14 3.01 -21.75
C MET A 272 -8.59 3.12 -23.22
N ASP A 273 -9.88 2.91 -23.47
CA ASP A 273 -10.47 3.02 -24.81
C ASP A 273 -10.33 4.41 -25.45
N SER A 274 -10.04 5.43 -24.64
CA SER A 274 -9.74 6.79 -25.11
C SER A 274 -8.40 6.91 -25.83
N VAL A 275 -7.50 5.93 -25.72
CA VAL A 275 -6.20 5.90 -26.42
C VAL A 275 -6.37 5.26 -27.80
N PRO A 276 -6.25 6.05 -28.88
CA PRO A 276 -6.42 5.53 -30.25
C PRO A 276 -5.47 4.35 -30.54
N ASN A 277 -5.95 3.37 -31.30
CA ASN A 277 -5.24 2.18 -31.75
C ASN A 277 -4.83 1.16 -30.66
N TYR A 278 -4.80 1.53 -29.38
CA TYR A 278 -4.29 0.68 -28.30
C TYR A 278 -5.33 0.40 -27.20
N GLY A 279 -6.50 1.07 -27.24
CA GLY A 279 -7.58 0.90 -26.25
C GLY A 279 -7.99 -0.56 -26.07
N GLY A 280 -8.23 -0.98 -24.80
CA GLY A 280 -8.62 -2.33 -24.42
C GLY A 280 -7.48 -3.35 -24.36
N LEU A 281 -6.28 -3.08 -24.92
CA LEU A 281 -5.14 -3.98 -24.86
C LEU A 281 -4.57 -4.04 -23.44
N LYS A 282 -4.11 -5.21 -23.03
CA LYS A 282 -3.31 -5.33 -21.80
C LYS A 282 -1.97 -4.61 -21.96
N ILE A 283 -1.42 -4.10 -20.86
CA ILE A 283 -0.15 -3.34 -20.85
C ILE A 283 0.95 -4.03 -21.66
N LYS A 284 1.16 -5.34 -21.47
CA LYS A 284 2.20 -6.09 -22.19
C LYS A 284 1.89 -6.25 -23.69
N GLU A 285 0.62 -6.37 -24.07
CA GLU A 285 0.17 -6.43 -25.47
C GLU A 285 0.36 -5.07 -26.15
N ALA A 286 -0.04 -3.99 -25.47
CA ALA A 286 0.16 -2.62 -25.94
C ALA A 286 1.65 -2.28 -26.11
N ARG A 287 2.51 -2.67 -25.15
CA ARG A 287 3.96 -2.51 -25.24
C ARG A 287 4.50 -3.12 -26.53
N LYS A 288 4.12 -4.36 -26.81
CA LYS A 288 4.54 -5.05 -28.04
C LYS A 288 4.05 -4.34 -29.29
N GLN A 289 2.76 -4.03 -29.36
CA GLN A 289 2.16 -3.40 -30.54
C GLN A 289 2.75 -2.01 -30.82
N ILE A 290 2.99 -1.20 -29.79
CA ILE A 290 3.63 0.12 -29.94
C ILE A 290 5.06 -0.03 -30.47
N VAL A 291 5.82 -1.01 -30.00
CA VAL A 291 7.17 -1.28 -30.54
C VAL A 291 7.10 -1.70 -32.01
N ASP A 292 6.16 -2.58 -32.36
CA ASP A 292 5.96 -3.02 -33.77
C ASP A 292 5.60 -1.82 -34.68
N ASP A 293 4.70 -0.94 -34.24
CA ASP A 293 4.30 0.27 -34.98
C ASP A 293 5.45 1.28 -35.10
N LEU A 294 6.25 1.47 -34.07
CA LEU A 294 7.47 2.30 -34.10
C LEU A 294 8.51 1.73 -35.10
N GLN A 295 8.65 0.41 -35.19
CA GLN A 295 9.54 -0.24 -36.16
C GLN A 295 9.05 -0.06 -37.59
N VAL A 296 7.75 -0.29 -37.82
CA VAL A 296 7.13 -0.09 -39.16
C VAL A 296 7.25 1.38 -39.58
N GLY A 297 7.09 2.32 -38.65
CA GLY A 297 7.27 3.75 -38.92
C GLY A 297 8.73 4.21 -39.09
N GLY A 298 9.70 3.33 -38.88
CA GLY A 298 11.14 3.65 -39.01
C GLY A 298 11.65 4.54 -37.83
N TYR A 299 10.95 4.58 -36.70
CA TYR A 299 11.34 5.40 -35.57
C TYR A 299 12.29 4.70 -34.58
N ILE A 300 12.40 3.37 -34.62
CA ILE A 300 13.35 2.59 -33.81
C ILE A 300 14.75 2.67 -34.40
N VAL A 301 15.70 3.16 -33.63
CA VAL A 301 17.12 3.21 -33.99
C VAL A 301 17.84 1.94 -33.57
N LYS A 302 17.54 1.48 -32.35
CA LYS A 302 18.19 0.34 -31.71
C LYS A 302 17.24 -0.28 -30.69
N ILE A 303 17.32 -1.59 -30.51
CA ILE A 303 16.73 -2.31 -29.36
C ILE A 303 17.88 -3.04 -28.67
N GLU A 304 17.97 -2.91 -27.37
CA GLU A 304 19.03 -3.51 -26.56
C GLU A 304 18.41 -4.28 -25.40
N GLU A 305 18.77 -5.54 -25.26
CA GLU A 305 18.33 -6.33 -24.10
C GLU A 305 19.09 -5.89 -22.85
N LEU A 306 18.37 -5.74 -21.74
CA LEU A 306 18.98 -5.44 -20.46
C LEU A 306 18.25 -6.17 -19.32
N GLU A 307 18.96 -6.37 -18.24
CA GLU A 307 18.37 -6.73 -16.95
C GLU A 307 17.99 -5.44 -16.20
N HIS A 308 16.75 -5.38 -15.77
CA HIS A 308 16.17 -4.22 -15.12
C HIS A 308 15.44 -4.62 -13.86
N GLU A 309 15.64 -3.84 -12.80
CA GLU A 309 14.91 -4.03 -11.54
C GLU A 309 13.55 -3.36 -11.64
N VAL A 310 12.50 -4.12 -11.34
CA VAL A 310 11.13 -3.63 -11.27
C VAL A 310 10.54 -3.90 -9.90
N GLN A 311 9.65 -3.02 -9.49
CA GLN A 311 8.88 -3.21 -8.27
C GLN A 311 7.68 -4.10 -8.54
N THR A 312 7.47 -5.07 -7.69
CA THR A 312 6.37 -6.02 -7.75
C THR A 312 5.65 -6.09 -6.41
N HIS A 313 4.37 -6.43 -6.45
CA HIS A 313 3.58 -6.66 -5.24
C HIS A 313 3.96 -8.02 -4.62
N GLU A 314 4.36 -8.05 -3.34
CA GLU A 314 4.82 -9.23 -2.64
C GLU A 314 3.82 -10.41 -2.67
N ARG A 315 2.51 -10.11 -2.67
CA ARG A 315 1.45 -11.13 -2.57
C ARG A 315 1.18 -11.87 -3.88
N CYS A 316 1.39 -11.25 -5.03
CA CYS A 316 1.09 -11.87 -6.32
C CYS A 316 2.28 -11.87 -7.29
N GLY A 317 3.34 -11.12 -7.01
CA GLY A 317 4.52 -11.00 -7.85
C GLY A 317 4.32 -10.22 -9.13
N SER A 318 3.17 -9.54 -9.30
CA SER A 318 2.89 -8.71 -10.47
C SER A 318 3.60 -7.37 -10.37
N GLU A 319 4.05 -6.85 -11.51
CA GLU A 319 4.57 -5.48 -11.62
C GLU A 319 3.49 -4.50 -11.15
N VAL A 320 3.90 -3.46 -10.42
CA VAL A 320 2.99 -2.43 -9.89
C VAL A 320 2.96 -1.23 -10.81
N GLU A 321 1.81 -0.58 -10.85
CA GLU A 321 1.59 0.68 -11.57
C GLU A 321 1.24 1.79 -10.57
N TYR A 322 1.10 3.01 -11.07
CA TYR A 322 0.55 4.12 -10.29
C TYR A 322 -0.86 4.44 -10.77
N THR A 323 -1.76 4.69 -9.82
CA THR A 323 -3.11 5.20 -10.09
C THR A 323 -3.34 6.50 -9.34
N VAL A 324 -4.34 7.26 -9.76
CA VAL A 324 -4.78 8.47 -9.04
C VAL A 324 -6.21 8.27 -8.60
N MET A 325 -6.39 8.20 -7.30
CA MET A 325 -7.71 8.12 -6.68
C MET A 325 -7.72 8.81 -5.32
N LYS A 326 -8.90 9.12 -4.85
CA LYS A 326 -9.07 9.63 -3.49
C LYS A 326 -8.90 8.50 -2.50
N GLN A 327 -7.96 8.65 -1.59
CA GLN A 327 -7.61 7.62 -0.60
C GLN A 327 -7.29 8.25 0.74
N TRP A 328 -7.34 7.44 1.79
CA TRP A 328 -6.95 7.81 3.13
C TRP A 328 -5.45 7.58 3.33
N PHE A 329 -4.79 8.59 3.88
CA PHE A 329 -3.36 8.57 4.18
C PHE A 329 -3.11 8.91 5.64
N ILE A 330 -2.12 8.24 6.24
CA ILE A 330 -1.53 8.64 7.52
C ILE A 330 -0.27 9.44 7.22
N ASP A 331 -0.15 10.62 7.81
CA ASP A 331 1.03 11.48 7.73
C ASP A 331 2.20 10.84 8.47
N ILE A 332 3.12 10.26 7.72
CA ILE A 332 4.36 9.67 8.21
C ILE A 332 5.52 10.65 8.01
N MET A 333 5.48 11.41 6.91
CA MET A 333 6.62 12.22 6.47
C MET A 333 6.94 13.34 7.45
N SER A 334 5.93 13.99 8.04
CA SER A 334 6.14 15.07 9.01
C SER A 334 6.59 14.58 10.40
N HIS A 335 6.49 13.27 10.68
CA HIS A 335 6.78 12.66 11.98
C HIS A 335 8.07 11.82 12.03
N LYS A 336 8.89 11.84 10.98
CA LYS A 336 10.12 11.03 10.92
C LYS A 336 11.06 11.27 12.10
N GLU A 337 11.26 12.54 12.47
CA GLU A 337 12.11 12.90 13.61
C GLU A 337 11.58 12.33 14.94
N ASP A 338 10.26 12.34 15.11
CA ASP A 338 9.63 11.74 16.30
C ASP A 338 9.80 10.22 16.33
N PHE A 339 9.66 9.54 15.19
CA PHE A 339 9.91 8.11 15.09
C PHE A 339 11.36 7.76 15.42
N LEU A 340 12.34 8.50 14.89
CA LEU A 340 13.75 8.30 15.21
C LEU A 340 14.03 8.54 16.70
N ARG A 341 13.47 9.61 17.29
CA ARG A 341 13.59 9.90 18.72
C ARG A 341 13.03 8.77 19.57
N ILE A 342 11.80 8.29 19.27
CA ILE A 342 11.17 7.17 19.97
C ILE A 342 11.98 5.89 19.80
N GLY A 343 12.50 5.62 18.60
CA GLY A 343 13.36 4.47 18.34
C GLY A 343 14.59 4.43 19.25
N ASN A 344 15.17 5.59 19.59
CA ASN A 344 16.29 5.70 20.53
C ASN A 344 15.90 5.43 22.00
N GLU A 345 14.64 5.53 22.35
CA GLU A 345 14.13 5.24 23.70
C GLU A 345 13.82 3.75 23.91
N ILE A 346 13.79 2.96 22.83
CA ILE A 346 13.49 1.51 22.85
C ILE A 346 14.76 0.70 23.09
N ASN A 347 14.65 -0.33 23.90
CA ASN A 347 15.71 -1.33 24.07
C ASN A 347 15.65 -2.38 22.97
N TRP A 348 16.57 -2.35 22.02
CA TRP A 348 16.63 -3.27 20.89
C TRP A 348 17.39 -4.55 21.18
N TYR A 349 16.81 -5.70 20.83
CA TYR A 349 17.43 -7.02 20.99
C TYR A 349 17.25 -7.88 19.71
N PRO A 350 18.32 -8.22 18.97
CA PRO A 350 19.70 -7.72 19.14
C PRO A 350 19.84 -6.24 18.79
N THR A 351 20.85 -5.58 19.34
CA THR A 351 21.03 -4.12 19.21
C THR A 351 21.10 -3.60 17.78
N HIS A 352 21.61 -4.41 16.83
CA HIS A 352 21.72 -4.03 15.43
C HIS A 352 20.35 -3.86 14.72
N MET A 353 19.26 -4.31 15.33
CA MET A 353 17.92 -4.08 14.78
C MET A 353 17.50 -2.61 14.84
N HIS A 354 18.13 -1.83 15.72
CA HIS A 354 17.97 -0.38 15.72
C HIS A 354 18.36 0.26 14.38
N ASN A 355 19.49 -0.14 13.80
CA ASN A 355 19.95 0.38 12.51
C ASN A 355 18.92 0.10 11.39
N ARG A 356 18.30 -1.10 11.39
CA ARG A 356 17.25 -1.44 10.41
C ARG A 356 16.01 -0.55 10.56
N TYR A 357 15.64 -0.24 11.81
CA TYR A 357 14.55 0.67 12.07
C TYR A 357 14.86 2.09 11.57
N GLU A 358 16.05 2.61 11.87
CA GLU A 358 16.49 3.93 11.39
C GLU A 358 16.54 3.99 9.86
N GLU A 359 17.11 2.97 9.21
CA GLU A 359 17.14 2.86 7.75
C GLU A 359 15.72 2.85 7.17
N TRP A 360 14.81 2.10 7.78
CA TRP A 360 13.42 2.06 7.33
C TRP A 360 12.76 3.45 7.44
N VAL A 361 12.85 4.11 8.59
CA VAL A 361 12.28 5.45 8.81
C VAL A 361 12.84 6.47 7.81
N ASN A 362 14.16 6.45 7.59
CA ASN A 362 14.83 7.38 6.67
C ASN A 362 14.41 7.15 5.21
N ASN A 363 14.20 5.90 4.80
CA ASN A 363 13.89 5.52 3.43
C ASN A 363 12.39 5.59 3.08
N VAL A 364 11.49 5.81 4.04
CA VAL A 364 10.08 6.08 3.72
C VAL A 364 10.00 7.36 2.88
N ALA A 365 9.39 7.25 1.69
CA ALA A 365 9.40 8.31 0.68
C ALA A 365 8.08 9.10 0.60
N TRP A 366 6.99 8.57 1.16
CA TRP A 366 5.65 9.19 1.14
C TRP A 366 4.80 8.73 2.32
N ASP A 367 3.67 9.41 2.52
CA ASP A 367 2.71 9.09 3.55
C ASP A 367 2.04 7.73 3.31
N TRP A 368 1.63 7.08 4.37
CA TRP A 368 1.09 5.75 4.30
C TRP A 368 -0.35 5.74 3.78
N CYS A 369 -0.55 5.24 2.56
CA CYS A 369 -1.88 4.96 2.02
C CYS A 369 -2.49 3.76 2.74
N ILE A 370 -3.59 3.99 3.47
CA ILE A 370 -4.28 2.96 4.25
C ILE A 370 -5.60 2.48 3.63
N SER A 371 -6.01 3.01 2.49
CA SER A 371 -7.19 2.52 1.75
C SER A 371 -6.89 1.26 0.96
N ARG A 372 -7.79 0.29 1.01
CA ARG A 372 -7.75 -0.92 0.20
C ARG A 372 -9.10 -1.20 -0.45
N GLN A 373 -9.12 -1.38 -1.76
CA GLN A 373 -10.31 -1.68 -2.56
C GLN A 373 -10.64 -3.18 -2.45
N ARG A 374 -11.03 -3.60 -1.24
CA ARG A 374 -11.29 -5.00 -0.91
C ARG A 374 -12.70 -5.19 -0.36
N TYR A 375 -13.20 -6.42 -0.41
CA TYR A 375 -14.54 -6.78 0.07
C TYR A 375 -14.55 -7.15 1.56
N PHE A 376 -13.43 -7.70 2.04
CA PHE A 376 -13.28 -8.20 3.40
C PHE A 376 -12.16 -7.45 4.14
N GLY A 377 -12.47 -6.90 5.28
CA GLY A 377 -11.52 -6.14 6.10
C GLY A 377 -12.23 -5.23 7.10
N VAL A 378 -11.46 -4.39 7.77
CA VAL A 378 -11.98 -3.36 8.69
C VAL A 378 -12.47 -2.17 7.89
N PRO A 379 -13.77 -1.86 7.86
CA PRO A 379 -14.30 -0.74 7.09
C PRO A 379 -13.91 0.60 7.71
N PHE A 380 -13.73 1.63 6.89
CA PHE A 380 -13.62 3.00 7.37
C PHE A 380 -14.97 3.48 7.90
N PRO A 381 -15.03 4.12 9.07
CA PRO A 381 -16.29 4.61 9.65
C PRO A 381 -16.72 5.95 9.03
N VAL A 382 -16.88 5.99 7.68
CA VAL A 382 -17.05 7.23 6.90
C VAL A 382 -18.13 7.08 5.84
N TRP A 383 -18.88 8.15 5.65
CA TRP A 383 -19.75 8.39 4.51
C TRP A 383 -19.36 9.71 3.84
N TYR A 384 -19.77 9.93 2.62
CA TYR A 384 -19.55 11.17 1.89
C TYR A 384 -20.88 11.81 1.52
N CYS A 385 -21.00 13.13 1.71
CA CYS A 385 -22.15 13.86 1.21
C CYS A 385 -22.22 13.73 -0.33
N LYS A 386 -23.37 13.31 -0.84
CA LYS A 386 -23.57 13.09 -2.28
C LYS A 386 -23.37 14.34 -3.14
N GLU A 387 -23.72 15.52 -2.60
CA GLU A 387 -23.64 16.77 -3.35
C GLU A 387 -22.27 17.46 -3.25
N CYS A 388 -21.72 17.59 -2.04
CA CYS A 388 -20.49 18.37 -1.84
C CYS A 388 -19.24 17.52 -1.54
N GLY A 389 -19.37 16.19 -1.43
CA GLY A 389 -18.27 15.28 -1.16
C GLY A 389 -17.68 15.40 0.25
N GLU A 390 -18.30 16.13 1.15
CA GLU A 390 -17.82 16.30 2.53
C GLU A 390 -17.82 14.97 3.27
N PRO A 391 -16.71 14.55 3.90
CA PRO A 391 -16.68 13.33 4.70
C PRO A 391 -17.49 13.49 5.99
N ILE A 392 -18.28 12.49 6.29
CA ILE A 392 -19.12 12.38 7.48
C ILE A 392 -18.64 11.18 8.28
N PHE A 393 -18.09 11.43 9.44
CA PHE A 393 -17.53 10.40 10.32
C PHE A 393 -18.59 9.85 11.28
N ALA A 394 -18.48 8.55 11.58
CA ALA A 394 -19.26 7.95 12.66
C ALA A 394 -18.92 8.59 14.02
N SER A 395 -19.85 8.65 14.92
CA SER A 395 -19.53 8.98 16.32
C SER A 395 -18.86 7.79 17.03
N LYS A 396 -18.04 8.04 18.04
CA LYS A 396 -17.36 6.98 18.81
C LYS A 396 -18.35 5.99 19.47
N GLU A 397 -19.55 6.46 19.78
CA GLU A 397 -20.63 5.67 20.37
C GLU A 397 -21.25 4.69 19.38
N GLN A 398 -21.27 5.02 18.09
CA GLN A 398 -21.79 4.13 17.03
C GLN A 398 -20.86 2.95 16.74
N LEU A 399 -19.55 3.08 17.06
CA LEU A 399 -18.56 2.06 16.70
C LEU A 399 -18.83 0.69 17.36
N PRO A 400 -18.63 -0.42 16.67
CA PRO A 400 -18.17 -0.51 15.27
C PRO A 400 -19.29 -0.29 14.26
N VAL A 401 -18.95 0.29 13.09
CA VAL A 401 -19.92 0.50 11.99
C VAL A 401 -19.38 -0.09 10.68
N ASN A 402 -20.31 -0.50 9.83
CA ASN A 402 -20.06 -0.80 8.43
C ASN A 402 -20.86 0.19 7.57
N PRO A 403 -20.24 1.20 6.94
CA PRO A 403 -20.98 2.20 6.17
C PRO A 403 -21.86 1.64 5.04
N LEU A 404 -21.54 0.46 4.54
CA LEU A 404 -22.35 -0.20 3.49
C LEU A 404 -23.71 -0.70 4.00
N THR A 405 -23.86 -0.92 5.30
CA THR A 405 -25.09 -1.44 5.92
C THR A 405 -25.70 -0.50 6.95
N ASP A 406 -24.84 0.36 7.54
CA ASP A 406 -25.23 1.30 8.58
C ASP A 406 -25.41 2.71 8.00
N THR A 407 -26.11 3.57 8.73
CA THR A 407 -26.34 4.97 8.36
C THR A 407 -25.57 5.92 9.29
N PRO A 408 -25.17 7.10 8.79
CA PRO A 408 -24.53 8.09 9.64
C PRO A 408 -25.49 8.61 10.73
N SER A 409 -24.94 9.07 11.86
CA SER A 409 -25.71 9.61 12.99
C SER A 409 -26.39 10.96 12.70
N ILE A 410 -26.08 11.58 11.57
CA ILE A 410 -26.63 12.87 11.17
C ILE A 410 -27.66 12.72 10.04
N GLU A 411 -28.74 13.51 10.09
CA GLU A 411 -29.77 13.49 9.07
C GLU A 411 -29.43 14.31 7.81
N LYS A 412 -28.52 15.28 7.94
CA LYS A 412 -28.13 16.18 6.85
C LYS A 412 -26.69 16.63 6.97
N CYS A 413 -26.05 16.84 5.82
CA CYS A 413 -24.70 17.38 5.74
C CYS A 413 -24.65 18.79 6.39
N HIS A 414 -23.71 19.02 7.27
CA HIS A 414 -23.53 20.30 7.96
C HIS A 414 -23.03 21.41 7.03
N LYS A 415 -22.45 21.06 5.86
CA LYS A 415 -21.89 22.02 4.89
C LYS A 415 -22.90 22.49 3.86
N CYS A 416 -23.70 21.59 3.29
CA CYS A 416 -24.63 21.92 2.20
C CYS A 416 -26.10 21.57 2.48
N GLY A 417 -26.40 20.87 3.58
CA GLY A 417 -27.76 20.46 3.96
C GLY A 417 -28.32 19.24 3.21
N CYS A 418 -27.56 18.62 2.30
CA CYS A 418 -27.96 17.40 1.61
C CYS A 418 -28.21 16.26 2.60
N LYS A 419 -29.23 15.42 2.32
CA LYS A 419 -29.61 14.28 3.16
C LYS A 419 -29.15 12.93 2.60
N GLU A 420 -28.53 12.93 1.44
CA GLU A 420 -28.04 11.71 0.80
C GLU A 420 -26.55 11.55 1.03
N PHE A 421 -26.16 10.35 1.45
CA PHE A 421 -24.78 10.02 1.76
C PHE A 421 -24.34 8.77 0.98
N ILE A 422 -23.11 8.79 0.50
CA ILE A 422 -22.46 7.67 -0.18
C ILE A 422 -21.55 6.99 0.82
N PRO A 423 -21.70 5.69 1.08
CA PRO A 423 -20.82 4.97 2.01
C PRO A 423 -19.41 4.85 1.45
N GLU A 424 -18.41 4.90 2.33
CA GLU A 424 -17.05 4.44 1.98
C GLU A 424 -17.08 2.93 1.72
N SER A 425 -16.50 2.51 0.62
CA SER A 425 -16.48 1.11 0.20
C SER A 425 -15.14 0.42 0.47
N ASP A 426 -14.09 1.21 0.67
CA ASP A 426 -12.76 0.71 0.96
C ASP A 426 -12.67 0.17 2.39
N VAL A 427 -11.71 -0.70 2.61
CA VAL A 427 -11.34 -1.19 3.94
C VAL A 427 -9.95 -0.71 4.31
N MET A 428 -9.66 -0.69 5.60
CA MET A 428 -8.33 -0.32 6.10
C MET A 428 -7.28 -1.36 5.72
N ASP A 429 -6.07 -0.90 5.43
CA ASP A 429 -4.89 -1.73 5.28
C ASP A 429 -4.75 -2.69 6.47
N THR A 430 -4.42 -3.95 6.19
CA THR A 430 -4.15 -4.99 7.20
C THR A 430 -3.10 -4.52 8.20
N TRP A 431 -2.03 -3.87 7.73
CA TRP A 431 -0.99 -3.33 8.60
C TRP A 431 -1.47 -2.20 9.50
N ALA A 432 -2.43 -1.38 9.06
CA ALA A 432 -3.02 -0.34 9.91
C ALA A 432 -3.81 -0.92 11.08
N THR A 433 -4.47 -2.07 10.88
CA THR A 433 -5.17 -2.78 11.96
C THR A 433 -4.21 -3.58 12.84
N SER A 434 -3.17 -4.19 12.26
CA SER A 434 -2.15 -4.92 13.02
C SER A 434 -1.28 -3.99 13.88
N SER A 435 -1.07 -2.75 13.47
CA SER A 435 -0.29 -1.76 14.25
C SER A 435 -0.95 -1.34 15.57
N VAL A 436 -2.27 -1.57 15.72
CA VAL A 436 -3.00 -1.23 16.95
C VAL A 436 -3.16 -2.41 17.91
N THR A 437 -2.40 -3.50 17.72
CA THR A 437 -2.43 -4.66 18.64
C THR A 437 -2.14 -4.32 20.10
N PRO A 438 -1.24 -3.38 20.44
CA PRO A 438 -1.10 -2.94 21.83
C PRO A 438 -2.41 -2.38 22.42
N LEU A 439 -3.18 -1.62 21.63
CA LEU A 439 -4.48 -1.08 22.04
C LEU A 439 -5.54 -2.19 22.15
N ILE A 440 -5.51 -3.17 21.24
CA ILE A 440 -6.38 -4.35 21.28
C ILE A 440 -6.13 -5.15 22.56
N ASN A 441 -4.88 -5.36 22.91
CA ASN A 441 -4.46 -6.11 24.08
C ASN A 441 -4.82 -5.40 25.39
N MET A 442 -4.89 -4.07 25.40
CA MET A 442 -5.34 -3.30 26.57
C MET A 442 -6.75 -3.67 27.07
N LYS A 443 -7.64 -4.13 26.19
CA LYS A 443 -9.00 -4.52 26.63
C LYS A 443 -8.99 -5.71 27.58
N TYR A 444 -7.95 -6.53 27.60
CA TYR A 444 -7.76 -7.66 28.52
C TYR A 444 -7.05 -7.26 29.81
N GLY A 445 -6.51 -6.02 29.88
CA GLY A 445 -6.06 -5.39 31.12
C GLY A 445 -7.17 -4.55 31.72
N GLU A 446 -7.14 -4.31 33.03
CA GLU A 446 -8.01 -3.32 33.64
C GLU A 446 -7.66 -1.94 33.12
N LYS A 447 -8.68 -1.06 32.92
CA LYS A 447 -8.49 0.28 32.31
C LYS A 447 -7.40 1.14 32.97
N ASP A 448 -7.09 0.88 34.23
CA ASP A 448 -6.11 1.63 35.04
C ASP A 448 -4.68 1.08 34.94
N ASN A 449 -4.44 0.04 34.09
CA ASN A 449 -3.18 -0.69 34.05
C ASN A 449 -2.29 -0.40 32.82
N TYR A 450 -2.46 0.77 32.19
CA TYR A 450 -1.56 1.19 31.11
C TYR A 450 -0.09 1.07 31.53
N GLU A 451 0.27 1.59 32.69
CA GLU A 451 1.64 1.58 33.24
C GLU A 451 2.14 0.15 33.52
N SER A 452 1.26 -0.76 33.94
CA SER A 452 1.65 -2.12 34.30
C SER A 452 1.68 -3.09 33.14
N ILE A 453 0.91 -2.85 32.06
CA ILE A 453 0.77 -3.77 30.92
C ILE A 453 1.46 -3.24 29.66
N LEU A 454 1.15 -2.01 29.25
CA LEU A 454 1.71 -1.47 27.99
C LEU A 454 3.13 -0.94 28.12
N LYS A 455 3.41 -0.18 29.18
CA LYS A 455 4.72 0.43 29.35
C LYS A 455 5.88 -0.57 29.40
N PRO A 456 5.75 -1.77 30.07
CA PRO A 456 6.77 -2.80 30.03
C PRO A 456 6.63 -3.76 28.85
N MET A 457 5.77 -3.49 27.86
CA MET A 457 5.49 -4.41 26.76
C MET A 457 6.71 -4.64 25.88
N SER A 458 7.04 -5.91 25.66
CA SER A 458 8.03 -6.34 24.66
C SER A 458 7.31 -6.58 23.36
N LEU A 459 7.60 -5.74 22.37
CA LEU A 459 7.12 -5.92 21.00
C LEU A 459 8.08 -6.84 20.26
N ARG A 460 7.52 -7.70 19.42
CA ARG A 460 8.27 -8.53 18.53
C ARG A 460 7.76 -8.41 17.11
N SER A 461 8.60 -7.99 16.21
CA SER A 461 8.36 -7.95 14.75
C SER A 461 9.08 -9.09 14.04
#